data_d6fa2349c3efef6ff2e981a30cf8ac44
#
_entry.id   d6fa2349c3efef6ff2e981a30cf8ac44
#
_cell.length_a   1.000
_cell.length_b   1.000
_cell.length_c   1.000
_cell.angle_alpha   90.00
_cell.angle_beta   90.00
_cell.angle_gamma   90.00
#
_symmetry.space_group_name_H-M   'P 1'
#
loop_
_entity.id
_entity.type
_entity.pdbx_description
1 polymer ?
#
loop_
_entity_poly.entity_id
_entity_poly.type
_entity_poly.pdbx_seq_one_letter_code
_entity_poly.pdbx_strand_id
1 'polypeptide(L)'
;MYRTLIIILFLLAGVKLLSSEHCVNYSFTQLSIEQGLSQSTAQSILLDHKGTLWIGTKSGLNSYTQEGIKTYLHHSGDPHSLPSNYINHLTEDSLGNFWIATSKGLALYDDEQDQFNTVNSSIIYSSVGVEGGMWFGSENAIHCYDYKSKELKTIHIEKEEGKGINLVDYRIQKMLYLEDGKILIGTRKKGIYLYDCRIRQFTLLIPSSQNLLTSLYVTADHHIYTAFYGDGFYCYDRTGKMLKHYTKENSGLKNNYVLDMAEYNGNIWLATDGSGINLFTPRTFQFSQLQHIVGDYSSLPVNSITLLYKDMKDNLWAGSVRGGIFSIKETYIKTYKEAILNNTNGLSEQSVISLYEEKDGKVWIGTDGGGINLYDPSTDKFIHFPSTYGDKVVSIAEVSETELMVSLYTKGIFLFNKKTHKYLSLIQI
;
A
#
# COMPACT_ATOMS: atom_id res chain seq x y z
N MET A 1 -9.03 -55.56 -6.06
CA MET A 1 -8.70 -54.37 -6.86
C MET A 1 -9.74 -53.25 -6.80
N TYR A 2 -11.04 -53.53 -6.76
CA TYR A 2 -12.11 -52.49 -6.68
C TYR A 2 -12.28 -51.80 -5.31
N ARG A 3 -11.92 -52.44 -4.21
CA ARG A 3 -12.01 -51.82 -2.87
C ARG A 3 -10.94 -50.77 -2.60
N THR A 4 -9.76 -50.94 -3.15
CA THR A 4 -8.65 -49.98 -3.00
C THR A 4 -8.88 -48.71 -3.85
N LEU A 5 -9.54 -48.83 -5.01
CA LEU A 5 -9.87 -47.71 -5.87
C LEU A 5 -10.93 -46.78 -5.25
N ILE A 6 -11.91 -47.36 -4.52
CA ILE A 6 -12.97 -46.59 -3.85
C ILE A 6 -12.40 -45.79 -2.66
N ILE A 7 -11.42 -46.34 -1.90
CA ILE A 7 -10.77 -45.65 -0.79
C ILE A 7 -9.91 -44.50 -1.30
N ILE A 8 -9.24 -44.63 -2.45
CA ILE A 8 -8.46 -43.54 -3.07
C ILE A 8 -9.40 -42.44 -3.62
N LEU A 9 -10.55 -42.78 -4.16
CA LEU A 9 -11.55 -41.79 -4.59
C LEU A 9 -12.17 -41.02 -3.41
N PHE A 10 -12.40 -41.67 -2.27
CA PHE A 10 -12.88 -41.00 -1.06
C PHE A 10 -11.81 -40.12 -0.39
N LEU A 11 -10.54 -40.49 -0.46
CA LEU A 11 -9.41 -39.65 0.00
C LEU A 11 -9.21 -38.42 -0.91
N LEU A 12 -9.43 -38.53 -2.22
CA LEU A 12 -9.37 -37.42 -3.16
C LEU A 12 -10.60 -36.50 -3.06
N ALA A 13 -11.76 -37.00 -2.68
CA ALA A 13 -12.96 -36.20 -2.41
C ALA A 13 -12.89 -35.50 -1.05
N GLY A 14 -12.19 -36.10 -0.05
CA GLY A 14 -12.01 -35.51 1.28
C GLY A 14 -10.98 -34.36 1.35
N VAL A 15 -10.09 -34.26 0.37
CA VAL A 15 -9.08 -33.17 0.29
C VAL A 15 -9.65 -31.87 -0.34
N LYS A 16 -10.84 -31.90 -0.93
CA LYS A 16 -11.50 -30.71 -1.49
C LYS A 16 -12.35 -29.89 -0.51
N LEU A 17 -12.33 -30.21 0.78
CA LEU A 17 -13.24 -29.61 1.77
C LEU A 17 -12.54 -28.86 2.90
N LEU A 18 -11.30 -28.36 2.69
CA LEU A 18 -10.60 -27.53 3.69
C LEU A 18 -9.73 -26.43 3.04
N SER A 19 -10.24 -25.79 2.00
CA SER A 19 -9.81 -24.44 1.68
C SER A 19 -11.06 -23.55 1.76
N SER A 20 -11.49 -23.22 2.97
CA SER A 20 -12.09 -21.92 3.17
C SER A 20 -10.98 -20.93 2.77
N GLU A 21 -11.07 -20.38 1.57
CA GLU A 21 -10.34 -19.15 1.27
C GLU A 21 -10.75 -18.16 2.36
N HIS A 22 -9.91 -18.05 3.38
CA HIS A 22 -10.06 -16.98 4.35
C HIS A 22 -9.92 -15.70 3.54
N CYS A 23 -11.03 -15.02 3.32
CA CYS A 23 -11.05 -13.74 2.65
C CYS A 23 -10.21 -12.79 3.51
N VAL A 24 -8.96 -12.55 3.11
CA VAL A 24 -8.07 -11.65 3.83
C VAL A 24 -8.63 -10.25 3.64
N ASN A 25 -9.05 -9.64 4.73
CA ASN A 25 -9.43 -8.24 4.75
C ASN A 25 -8.21 -7.38 5.12
N TYR A 26 -8.26 -6.10 4.79
CA TYR A 26 -7.23 -5.14 5.12
C TYR A 26 -7.83 -4.00 5.94
N SER A 27 -7.07 -3.51 6.91
CA SER A 27 -7.38 -2.30 7.67
C SER A 27 -6.38 -1.22 7.30
N PHE A 28 -6.86 0.03 7.27
CA PHE A 28 -6.09 1.19 6.88
C PHE A 28 -6.08 2.22 8.01
N THR A 29 -4.89 2.59 8.48
CA THR A 29 -4.74 3.69 9.45
C THR A 29 -4.08 4.85 8.74
N GLN A 30 -4.82 5.94 8.59
CA GLN A 30 -4.41 7.12 7.80
C GLN A 30 -3.76 8.18 8.66
N LEU A 31 -2.69 8.80 8.13
CA LEU A 31 -2.08 10.03 8.61
C LEU A 31 -2.16 11.07 7.48
N SER A 32 -2.88 12.14 7.72
CA SER A 32 -3.13 13.23 6.76
C SER A 32 -2.79 14.60 7.36
N ILE A 33 -3.14 15.65 6.67
CA ILE A 33 -3.04 17.02 7.19
C ILE A 33 -3.89 17.25 8.45
N GLU A 34 -4.97 16.48 8.64
CA GLU A 34 -5.81 16.54 9.84
C GLU A 34 -5.07 16.07 11.09
N GLN A 35 -4.11 15.16 10.93
CA GLN A 35 -3.24 14.68 11.99
C GLN A 35 -1.92 15.49 12.09
N GLY A 36 -1.72 16.50 11.24
CA GLY A 36 -0.59 17.44 11.33
C GLY A 36 0.50 17.26 10.24
N LEU A 37 0.28 16.45 9.19
CA LEU A 37 1.24 16.41 8.07
C LEU A 37 1.34 17.78 7.40
N SER A 38 2.55 18.18 7.04
CA SER A 38 2.83 19.44 6.34
C SER A 38 2.15 19.55 4.96
N GLN A 39 1.87 18.40 4.32
CA GLN A 39 1.14 18.33 3.06
C GLN A 39 0.60 16.91 2.81
N SER A 40 -0.51 16.81 2.07
CA SER A 40 -1.20 15.55 1.80
C SER A 40 -0.56 14.66 0.72
N THR A 41 0.47 15.15 -0.01
CA THR A 41 1.17 14.34 -1.03
C THR A 41 2.49 13.84 -0.49
N ALA A 42 2.55 12.55 -0.12
CA ALA A 42 3.78 11.92 0.29
C ALA A 42 4.68 11.56 -0.92
N GLN A 43 5.98 11.83 -0.78
CA GLN A 43 7.01 11.54 -1.79
C GLN A 43 7.92 10.39 -1.36
N SER A 44 8.12 10.22 -0.06
CA SER A 44 8.94 9.16 0.50
C SER A 44 8.52 8.88 1.95
N ILE A 45 8.62 7.63 2.35
CA ILE A 45 8.36 7.17 3.72
C ILE A 45 9.57 6.35 4.18
N LEU A 46 9.95 6.49 5.44
CA LEU A 46 11.00 5.70 6.07
C LEU A 46 10.66 5.48 7.55
N LEU A 47 10.74 4.25 8.02
CA LEU A 47 10.79 3.94 9.45
C LEU A 47 12.27 3.72 9.81
N ASP A 48 12.82 4.58 10.66
CA ASP A 48 14.21 4.49 11.09
C ASP A 48 14.42 3.39 12.16
N HIS A 49 15.70 3.08 12.45
CA HIS A 49 16.06 2.04 13.44
C HIS A 49 15.58 2.39 14.87
N LYS A 50 15.32 3.67 15.18
CA LYS A 50 14.77 4.15 16.45
C LYS A 50 13.27 4.01 16.55
N GLY A 51 12.59 3.74 15.43
CA GLY A 51 11.15 3.58 15.34
C GLY A 51 10.40 4.87 15.04
N THR A 52 11.09 5.94 14.62
CA THR A 52 10.47 7.17 14.11
C THR A 52 10.05 6.95 12.67
N LEU A 53 8.79 7.25 12.36
CA LEU A 53 8.30 7.25 10.99
C LEU A 53 8.52 8.62 10.36
N TRP A 54 9.37 8.67 9.33
CA TRP A 54 9.68 9.87 8.58
C TRP A 54 8.87 9.94 7.30
N ILE A 55 8.27 11.10 7.03
CA ILE A 55 7.42 11.32 5.86
C ILE A 55 7.91 12.56 5.13
N GLY A 56 8.48 12.34 3.96
CA GLY A 56 8.88 13.41 3.04
C GLY A 56 7.71 13.84 2.17
N THR A 57 7.45 15.15 2.13
CA THR A 57 6.41 15.76 1.30
C THR A 57 6.97 16.80 0.34
N LYS A 58 6.14 17.44 -0.43
CA LYS A 58 6.54 18.62 -1.24
C LYS A 58 6.68 19.90 -0.42
N SER A 59 6.28 19.88 0.86
CA SER A 59 6.23 21.05 1.76
C SER A 59 6.86 20.78 3.12
N GLY A 60 7.90 19.97 3.17
CA GLY A 60 8.67 19.68 4.37
C GLY A 60 8.83 18.21 4.66
N LEU A 61 9.67 17.94 5.65
CA LEU A 61 9.90 16.63 6.24
C LEU A 61 9.11 16.55 7.56
N ASN A 62 8.44 15.42 7.80
CA ASN A 62 7.69 15.19 9.02
C ASN A 62 8.25 13.96 9.74
N SER A 63 8.42 14.03 11.05
CA SER A 63 8.63 12.87 11.91
C SER A 63 7.37 12.57 12.69
N TYR A 64 6.99 11.31 12.77
CA TYR A 64 5.83 10.84 13.52
C TYR A 64 6.28 9.86 14.59
N THR A 65 5.96 10.17 15.84
CA THR A 65 6.24 9.40 17.04
C THR A 65 4.97 9.27 17.89
N GLN A 66 5.08 8.70 19.07
CA GLN A 66 3.98 8.66 20.06
C GLN A 66 3.56 10.06 20.53
N GLU A 67 4.45 11.04 20.46
CA GLU A 67 4.19 12.44 20.85
C GLU A 67 3.44 13.23 19.76
N GLY A 68 3.31 12.66 18.56
CA GLY A 68 2.64 13.28 17.41
C GLY A 68 3.56 13.55 16.25
N ILE A 69 3.17 14.52 15.41
CA ILE A 69 3.92 14.90 14.20
C ILE A 69 4.71 16.18 14.46
N LYS A 70 6.03 16.13 14.17
CA LYS A 70 6.90 17.31 14.11
C LYS A 70 7.27 17.57 12.66
N THR A 71 7.19 18.84 12.23
CA THR A 71 7.52 19.26 10.86
C THR A 71 8.83 20.04 10.84
N TYR A 72 9.69 19.70 9.89
CA TYR A 72 10.94 20.36 9.59
C TYR A 72 10.86 21.05 8.23
N LEU A 73 11.30 22.31 8.20
CA LEU A 73 11.26 23.17 7.03
C LEU A 73 12.63 23.74 6.68
N HIS A 74 12.77 24.18 5.44
CA HIS A 74 13.89 25.01 5.02
C HIS A 74 13.72 26.44 5.56
N HIS A 75 14.75 26.96 6.19
CA HIS A 75 14.84 28.35 6.64
C HIS A 75 15.98 29.05 5.92
N SER A 76 15.64 30.12 5.18
CA SER A 76 16.64 30.90 4.46
C SER A 76 17.61 31.57 5.43
N GLY A 77 18.93 31.36 5.21
CA GLY A 77 19.97 31.89 6.09
C GLY A 77 20.37 30.96 7.25
N ASP A 78 19.67 29.85 7.46
CA ASP A 78 20.03 28.83 8.43
C ASP A 78 20.71 27.64 7.70
N PRO A 79 22.05 27.47 7.85
CA PRO A 79 22.79 26.38 7.20
C PRO A 79 22.47 25.00 7.78
N HIS A 80 21.80 24.95 8.94
CA HIS A 80 21.43 23.72 9.65
C HIS A 80 19.95 23.36 9.45
N SER A 81 19.23 24.10 8.62
CA SER A 81 17.89 23.70 8.18
C SER A 81 17.94 22.81 6.94
N LEU A 82 16.80 22.24 6.54
CA LEU A 82 16.69 21.45 5.29
C LEU A 82 17.17 22.27 4.07
N PRO A 83 17.89 21.67 3.10
CA PRO A 83 18.27 22.36 1.87
C PRO A 83 17.06 22.87 1.06
N SER A 84 15.92 22.17 1.13
CA SER A 84 14.65 22.54 0.50
C SER A 84 13.48 21.84 1.19
N ASN A 85 12.29 22.45 1.11
CA ASN A 85 11.05 21.83 1.57
C ASN A 85 10.57 20.67 0.68
N TYR A 86 11.03 20.59 -0.56
CA TYR A 86 10.64 19.51 -1.45
C TYR A 86 11.55 18.29 -1.22
N ILE A 87 11.00 17.29 -0.53
CA ILE A 87 11.70 16.04 -0.24
C ILE A 87 11.50 15.07 -1.42
N ASN A 88 12.60 14.57 -1.98
CA ASN A 88 12.56 13.60 -3.07
C ASN A 88 12.64 12.16 -2.56
N HIS A 89 13.54 11.91 -1.60
CA HIS A 89 13.81 10.56 -1.13
C HIS A 89 14.38 10.57 0.29
N LEU A 90 14.06 9.55 1.06
CA LEU A 90 14.53 9.31 2.42
C LEU A 90 15.20 7.95 2.47
N THR A 91 16.32 7.85 3.15
CA THR A 91 17.00 6.57 3.37
C THR A 91 17.83 6.60 4.66
N GLU A 92 17.92 5.46 5.30
CA GLU A 92 18.83 5.22 6.40
C GLU A 92 19.88 4.21 5.96
N ASP A 93 21.12 4.45 6.33
CA ASP A 93 22.22 3.53 6.00
C ASP A 93 22.41 2.46 7.11
N SER A 94 23.27 1.50 6.84
CA SER A 94 23.57 0.40 7.79
C SER A 94 24.25 0.84 9.08
N LEU A 95 24.71 2.08 9.16
CA LEU A 95 25.29 2.69 10.35
C LEU A 95 24.28 3.52 11.15
N GLY A 96 23.02 3.62 10.65
CA GLY A 96 21.96 4.42 11.25
C GLY A 96 22.01 5.90 10.87
N ASN A 97 22.82 6.29 9.88
CA ASN A 97 22.79 7.67 9.39
C ASN A 97 21.54 7.90 8.54
N PHE A 98 20.77 8.94 8.88
CA PHE A 98 19.55 9.29 8.16
C PHE A 98 19.83 10.38 7.12
N TRP A 99 19.61 10.02 5.84
CA TRP A 99 19.89 10.84 4.67
C TRP A 99 18.60 11.39 4.08
N ILE A 100 18.57 12.68 3.81
CA ILE A 100 17.43 13.40 3.26
C ILE A 100 17.80 14.00 1.91
N ALA A 101 17.25 13.44 0.84
CA ALA A 101 17.39 13.98 -0.51
C ALA A 101 16.28 14.99 -0.78
N THR A 102 16.68 16.21 -1.14
CA THR A 102 15.76 17.31 -1.45
C THR A 102 15.93 17.80 -2.89
N SER A 103 15.06 18.69 -3.33
CA SER A 103 15.18 19.34 -4.65
C SER A 103 16.39 20.29 -4.77
N LYS A 104 17.12 20.56 -3.69
CA LYS A 104 18.29 21.45 -3.68
C LYS A 104 19.52 20.85 -3.01
N GLY A 105 19.53 19.55 -2.74
CA GLY A 105 20.68 18.88 -2.20
C GLY A 105 20.36 17.69 -1.32
N LEU A 106 21.42 17.01 -0.93
CA LEU A 106 21.46 15.90 0.01
C LEU A 106 21.90 16.40 1.38
N ALA A 107 21.16 16.10 2.40
CA ALA A 107 21.50 16.40 3.78
C ALA A 107 21.61 15.12 4.62
N LEU A 108 22.43 15.20 5.65
CA LEU A 108 22.54 14.23 6.73
C LEU A 108 21.89 14.82 7.98
N TYR A 109 21.03 14.08 8.62
CA TYR A 109 20.40 14.46 9.88
C TYR A 109 21.34 14.20 11.06
N ASP A 110 21.52 15.21 11.88
CA ASP A 110 22.22 15.12 13.16
C ASP A 110 21.17 15.02 14.26
N ASP A 111 21.00 13.83 14.77
CA ASP A 111 20.00 13.51 15.78
C ASP A 111 20.31 14.11 17.17
N GLU A 112 21.61 14.30 17.51
CA GLU A 112 22.00 14.87 18.80
C GLU A 112 21.66 16.36 18.89
N GLN A 113 21.78 17.06 17.75
CA GLN A 113 21.51 18.51 17.66
C GLN A 113 20.17 18.83 17.04
N ASP A 114 19.46 17.80 16.53
CA ASP A 114 18.20 17.95 15.81
C ASP A 114 18.29 18.90 14.60
N GLN A 115 19.35 18.72 13.79
CA GLN A 115 19.76 19.60 12.69
C GLN A 115 20.07 18.83 11.41
N PHE A 116 20.17 19.56 10.29
CA PHE A 116 20.49 18.99 8.98
C PHE A 116 21.80 19.59 8.44
N ASN A 117 22.74 18.73 8.10
CA ASN A 117 24.01 19.12 7.51
C ASN A 117 23.99 18.83 6.01
N THR A 118 24.04 19.88 5.17
CA THR A 118 24.08 19.71 3.71
C THR A 118 25.42 19.11 3.29
N VAL A 119 25.37 17.93 2.64
CA VAL A 119 26.57 17.18 2.19
C VAL A 119 26.85 17.43 0.71
N ASN A 120 25.83 17.61 -0.10
CA ASN A 120 25.95 17.80 -1.55
C ASN A 120 24.78 18.63 -2.08
N SER A 121 25.00 19.45 -3.09
CA SER A 121 23.98 20.30 -3.71
C SER A 121 23.27 19.66 -4.91
N SER A 122 23.65 18.42 -5.29
CA SER A 122 22.99 17.71 -6.39
C SER A 122 21.59 17.23 -5.99
N ILE A 123 20.67 17.26 -6.95
CA ILE A 123 19.31 16.70 -6.76
C ILE A 123 19.42 15.18 -6.79
N ILE A 124 19.08 14.54 -5.69
CA ILE A 124 19.09 13.09 -5.56
C ILE A 124 17.66 12.56 -5.69
N TYR A 125 17.50 11.43 -6.39
CA TYR A 125 16.20 10.80 -6.65
C TYR A 125 16.09 9.38 -6.09
N SER A 126 17.21 8.73 -5.86
CA SER A 126 17.26 7.37 -5.32
C SER A 126 18.57 7.14 -4.57
N SER A 127 18.57 6.14 -3.70
CA SER A 127 19.75 5.71 -2.99
C SER A 127 19.78 4.20 -2.85
N VAL A 128 20.94 3.64 -2.59
CA VAL A 128 21.12 2.23 -2.26
C VAL A 128 22.33 2.06 -1.34
N GLY A 129 22.17 1.26 -0.28
CA GLY A 129 23.30 0.80 0.55
C GLY A 129 24.12 -0.23 -0.20
N VAL A 130 25.43 -0.11 -0.12
CA VAL A 130 26.40 -1.07 -0.64
C VAL A 130 27.39 -1.45 0.47
N GLU A 131 28.16 -2.50 0.26
CA GLU A 131 29.22 -2.85 1.20
C GLU A 131 30.20 -1.67 1.35
N GLY A 132 30.32 -1.15 2.57
CA GLY A 132 31.21 -0.05 2.93
C GLY A 132 30.74 1.36 2.59
N GLY A 133 29.49 1.56 2.11
CA GLY A 133 29.03 2.90 1.76
C GLY A 133 27.58 3.03 1.34
N MET A 134 27.23 4.25 0.95
CA MET A 134 25.94 4.60 0.36
C MET A 134 26.13 5.22 -1.01
N TRP A 135 25.25 4.86 -1.93
CA TRP A 135 25.24 5.41 -3.28
C TRP A 135 23.95 6.18 -3.53
N PHE A 136 24.09 7.35 -4.15
CA PHE A 136 23.01 8.28 -4.41
C PHE A 136 22.91 8.58 -5.91
N GLY A 137 21.76 8.38 -6.48
CA GLY A 137 21.48 8.63 -7.89
C GLY A 137 20.94 10.04 -8.14
N SER A 138 21.62 10.81 -9.00
CA SER A 138 21.22 12.15 -9.42
C SER A 138 20.73 12.19 -10.86
N GLU A 139 20.67 13.38 -11.47
CA GLU A 139 20.24 13.59 -12.86
C GLU A 139 21.13 12.85 -13.88
N ASN A 140 22.44 12.80 -13.64
CA ASN A 140 23.42 12.27 -14.60
C ASN A 140 24.64 11.63 -13.96
N ALA A 141 24.64 11.43 -12.65
CA ALA A 141 25.75 10.92 -11.90
C ALA A 141 25.32 10.07 -10.70
N ILE A 142 26.22 9.24 -10.23
CA ILE A 142 26.12 8.51 -8.97
C ILE A 142 27.12 9.12 -8.01
N HIS A 143 26.66 9.48 -6.82
CA HIS A 143 27.50 9.95 -5.73
C HIS A 143 27.68 8.82 -4.74
N CYS A 144 28.94 8.44 -4.49
CA CYS A 144 29.31 7.32 -3.63
C CYS A 144 29.89 7.85 -2.34
N TYR A 145 29.23 7.66 -1.22
CA TYR A 145 29.71 7.98 0.10
C TYR A 145 30.39 6.75 0.71
N ASP A 146 31.65 6.92 1.05
CA ASP A 146 32.48 5.86 1.66
C ASP A 146 32.50 6.05 3.18
N TYR A 147 32.09 5.02 3.94
CA TYR A 147 31.97 5.09 5.40
C TYR A 147 33.33 5.24 6.10
N LYS A 148 34.41 4.73 5.52
CA LYS A 148 35.73 4.74 6.11
C LYS A 148 36.42 6.10 5.95
N SER A 149 36.43 6.65 4.74
CA SER A 149 37.02 7.96 4.45
C SER A 149 36.09 9.12 4.77
N LYS A 150 34.76 8.87 4.90
CA LYS A 150 33.70 9.89 5.04
C LYS A 150 33.67 10.89 3.86
N GLU A 151 34.14 10.45 2.69
CA GLU A 151 34.17 11.27 1.48
C GLU A 151 33.05 10.88 0.51
N LEU A 152 32.54 11.87 -0.19
CA LEU A 152 31.58 11.69 -1.28
C LEU A 152 32.31 11.80 -2.63
N LYS A 153 32.37 10.71 -3.39
CA LYS A 153 32.95 10.64 -4.74
C LYS A 153 31.85 10.59 -5.79
N THR A 154 32.07 11.21 -6.94
CA THR A 154 31.10 11.20 -8.04
C THR A 154 31.59 10.29 -9.16
N ILE A 155 30.73 9.37 -9.59
CA ILE A 155 30.91 8.51 -10.76
C ILE A 155 29.96 9.00 -11.83
N HIS A 156 30.49 9.38 -12.99
CA HIS A 156 29.69 9.69 -14.14
C HIS A 156 29.44 8.40 -14.94
N ILE A 157 28.21 8.22 -15.43
CA ILE A 157 27.90 7.16 -16.39
C ILE A 157 28.59 7.54 -17.69
N GLU A 158 29.80 6.98 -17.94
CA GLU A 158 30.67 7.37 -19.04
C GLU A 158 30.08 6.97 -20.40
N LYS A 159 30.45 7.77 -21.40
CA LYS A 159 30.19 7.56 -22.82
C LYS A 159 30.83 6.28 -23.30
N GLU A 160 30.14 5.48 -24.10
CA GLU A 160 30.79 4.71 -25.16
C GLU A 160 31.55 5.69 -26.05
N GLU A 161 32.85 5.52 -26.21
CA GLU A 161 33.68 6.37 -27.06
C GLU A 161 33.08 6.49 -28.47
N GLY A 162 32.77 7.69 -28.90
CA GLY A 162 32.43 8.01 -30.29
C GLY A 162 30.99 8.44 -30.58
N LYS A 163 30.03 8.34 -29.67
CA LYS A 163 28.68 8.90 -29.88
C LYS A 163 28.38 9.93 -28.79
N GLY A 164 28.17 11.17 -29.21
CA GLY A 164 27.77 12.26 -28.33
C GLY A 164 26.42 11.97 -27.66
N ILE A 165 26.42 11.28 -26.54
CA ILE A 165 25.21 11.01 -25.75
C ILE A 165 24.90 12.27 -24.98
N ASN A 166 23.71 12.84 -25.20
CA ASN A 166 23.19 13.96 -24.45
C ASN A 166 22.81 13.47 -23.05
N LEU A 167 23.57 13.86 -22.01
CA LEU A 167 23.45 13.41 -20.62
C LEU A 167 22.13 13.88 -19.94
N VAL A 168 21.36 14.72 -20.59
CA VAL A 168 20.20 15.43 -20.00
C VAL A 168 19.05 14.50 -19.59
N ASP A 169 19.05 13.23 -19.99
CA ASP A 169 17.91 12.31 -19.73
C ASP A 169 18.27 11.06 -18.90
N TYR A 170 19.44 11.03 -18.23
CA TYR A 170 19.87 9.87 -17.44
C TYR A 170 19.37 9.86 -15.99
N ARG A 171 18.50 10.78 -15.61
CA ARG A 171 17.94 10.82 -14.25
C ARG A 171 17.82 9.42 -13.67
N ILE A 172 18.59 9.12 -12.61
CA ILE A 172 18.62 7.83 -11.96
C ILE A 172 17.39 7.73 -11.06
N GLN A 173 16.39 7.01 -11.55
CA GLN A 173 15.07 6.93 -10.93
C GLN A 173 15.03 5.94 -9.77
N LYS A 174 15.73 4.81 -9.90
CA LYS A 174 15.78 3.76 -8.89
C LYS A 174 17.13 3.04 -8.95
N MET A 175 17.64 2.65 -7.80
CA MET A 175 18.84 1.80 -7.68
C MET A 175 18.53 0.65 -6.73
N LEU A 176 19.00 -0.56 -7.06
CA LEU A 176 18.85 -1.75 -6.24
C LEU A 176 20.21 -2.48 -6.16
N TYR A 177 20.65 -2.78 -4.94
CA TYR A 177 21.83 -3.61 -4.73
C TYR A 177 21.44 -5.08 -4.92
N LEU A 178 22.19 -5.75 -5.79
CA LEU A 178 22.03 -7.17 -6.03
C LEU A 178 23.13 -7.93 -5.28
N GLU A 179 22.88 -9.19 -5.00
CA GLU A 179 23.92 -10.09 -4.54
C GLU A 179 25.10 -10.06 -5.53
N ASP A 180 26.31 -10.41 -5.08
CA ASP A 180 27.53 -10.40 -5.88
C ASP A 180 28.19 -9.03 -6.19
N GLY A 181 27.81 -7.97 -5.46
CA GLY A 181 28.44 -6.65 -5.65
C GLY A 181 28.04 -5.96 -6.95
N LYS A 182 26.82 -6.19 -7.40
CA LYS A 182 26.23 -5.52 -8.57
C LYS A 182 25.10 -4.60 -8.16
N ILE A 183 24.90 -3.54 -8.92
CA ILE A 183 23.84 -2.58 -8.71
C ILE A 183 23.00 -2.48 -10.00
N LEU A 184 21.70 -2.67 -9.86
CA LEU A 184 20.75 -2.41 -10.93
C LEU A 184 20.33 -0.95 -10.88
N ILE A 185 20.51 -0.23 -11.99
CA ILE A 185 20.31 1.21 -12.07
C ILE A 185 19.25 1.50 -13.13
N GLY A 186 18.06 1.86 -12.68
CA GLY A 186 16.96 2.28 -13.54
C GLY A 186 17.05 3.78 -13.82
N THR A 187 17.21 4.13 -15.09
CA THR A 187 17.18 5.53 -15.53
C THR A 187 15.78 5.91 -16.01
N ARG A 188 15.45 7.19 -15.95
CA ARG A 188 14.12 7.66 -16.32
C ARG A 188 13.74 7.35 -17.76
N LYS A 189 14.72 7.47 -18.72
CA LYS A 189 14.47 7.31 -20.17
C LYS A 189 15.53 6.53 -20.94
N LYS A 190 16.65 6.16 -20.31
CA LYS A 190 17.79 5.55 -21.06
C LYS A 190 17.93 4.05 -20.82
N GLY A 191 16.92 3.43 -20.23
CA GLY A 191 16.92 1.99 -19.93
C GLY A 191 17.46 1.67 -18.54
N ILE A 192 17.73 0.41 -18.33
CA ILE A 192 18.18 -0.14 -17.04
C ILE A 192 19.58 -0.71 -17.25
N TYR A 193 20.50 -0.27 -16.42
CA TYR A 193 21.89 -0.67 -16.45
C TYR A 193 22.22 -1.59 -15.29
N LEU A 194 23.13 -2.50 -15.51
CA LEU A 194 23.82 -3.27 -14.48
C LEU A 194 25.22 -2.67 -14.29
N TYR A 195 25.54 -2.24 -13.07
CA TYR A 195 26.88 -1.82 -12.70
C TYR A 195 27.54 -2.91 -11.86
N ASP A 196 28.70 -3.37 -12.29
CA ASP A 196 29.52 -4.30 -11.53
C ASP A 196 30.57 -3.52 -10.75
N CYS A 197 30.47 -3.54 -9.42
CA CYS A 197 31.36 -2.79 -8.51
C CYS A 197 32.81 -3.30 -8.53
N ARG A 198 33.04 -4.57 -8.92
CA ARG A 198 34.37 -5.19 -8.94
C ARG A 198 35.21 -4.73 -10.12
N ILE A 199 34.59 -4.72 -11.30
CA ILE A 199 35.25 -4.31 -12.56
C ILE A 199 34.93 -2.86 -12.93
N ARG A 200 34.06 -2.20 -12.18
CA ARG A 200 33.64 -0.78 -12.36
C ARG A 200 33.06 -0.50 -13.76
N GLN A 201 32.23 -1.40 -14.26
CA GLN A 201 31.69 -1.31 -15.61
C GLN A 201 30.17 -1.25 -15.61
N PHE A 202 29.60 -0.39 -16.47
CA PHE A 202 28.18 -0.34 -16.79
C PHE A 202 27.87 -1.23 -17.99
N THR A 203 26.80 -2.01 -17.89
CA THR A 203 26.26 -2.79 -18.99
C THR A 203 24.78 -2.47 -19.14
N LEU A 204 24.32 -2.10 -20.35
CA LEU A 204 22.89 -1.92 -20.62
C LEU A 204 22.21 -3.29 -20.58
N LEU A 205 21.32 -3.49 -19.60
CA LEU A 205 20.61 -4.75 -19.38
C LEU A 205 19.26 -4.76 -20.10
N ILE A 206 18.47 -3.69 -19.92
CA ILE A 206 17.16 -3.53 -20.56
C ILE A 206 17.17 -2.20 -21.31
N PRO A 207 16.91 -2.23 -22.63
CA PRO A 207 16.88 -1.02 -23.46
C PRO A 207 15.82 -0.01 -22.99
N SER A 208 15.97 1.24 -23.38
CA SER A 208 15.02 2.30 -23.08
C SER A 208 13.63 2.00 -23.68
N SER A 209 12.60 2.28 -22.90
CA SER A 209 11.22 2.44 -23.39
C SER A 209 10.99 3.89 -23.85
N GLN A 210 9.95 4.11 -24.66
CA GLN A 210 9.47 5.47 -24.97
C GLN A 210 8.86 6.15 -23.74
N ASN A 211 8.37 5.35 -22.79
CA ASN A 211 7.73 5.79 -21.56
C ASN A 211 8.72 5.95 -20.40
N LEU A 212 8.34 6.76 -19.42
CA LEU A 212 9.18 7.04 -18.25
C LEU A 212 9.17 5.85 -17.30
N LEU A 213 10.34 5.40 -16.87
CA LEU A 213 10.44 4.43 -15.76
C LEU A 213 9.87 5.07 -14.48
N THR A 214 8.92 4.40 -13.87
CA THR A 214 8.31 4.80 -12.59
C THR A 214 8.82 3.96 -11.43
N SER A 215 8.92 2.64 -11.61
CA SER A 215 9.40 1.74 -10.56
C SER A 215 10.21 0.57 -11.12
N LEU A 216 11.07 0.04 -10.26
CA LEU A 216 11.96 -1.09 -10.51
C LEU A 216 12.02 -1.94 -9.24
N TYR A 217 11.80 -3.23 -9.38
CA TYR A 217 11.84 -4.19 -8.28
C TYR A 217 12.48 -5.51 -8.72
N VAL A 218 13.17 -6.20 -7.82
CA VAL A 218 13.76 -7.52 -8.07
C VAL A 218 13.31 -8.46 -6.97
N THR A 219 12.72 -9.59 -7.36
CA THR A 219 12.28 -10.64 -6.45
C THR A 219 13.43 -11.56 -6.05
N ALA A 220 13.24 -12.32 -4.98
CA ALA A 220 14.24 -13.28 -4.49
C ALA A 220 14.60 -14.38 -5.51
N ASP A 221 13.71 -14.71 -6.44
CA ASP A 221 13.94 -15.63 -7.58
C ASP A 221 14.56 -14.94 -8.79
N HIS A 222 15.10 -13.71 -8.60
CA HIS A 222 15.81 -12.90 -9.60
C HIS A 222 15.00 -12.46 -10.82
N HIS A 223 13.66 -12.43 -10.73
CA HIS A 223 12.86 -11.75 -11.74
C HIS A 223 12.94 -10.23 -11.53
N ILE A 224 13.08 -9.51 -12.64
CA ILE A 224 13.15 -8.05 -12.65
C ILE A 224 11.78 -7.54 -13.10
N TYR A 225 11.10 -6.80 -12.22
CA TYR A 225 9.85 -6.12 -12.52
C TYR A 225 10.10 -4.64 -12.74
N THR A 226 9.54 -4.10 -13.82
CA THR A 226 9.65 -2.67 -14.14
C THR A 226 8.29 -2.11 -14.47
N ALA A 227 8.00 -0.89 -14.06
CA ALA A 227 6.81 -0.17 -14.47
C ALA A 227 7.20 1.08 -15.26
N PHE A 228 6.43 1.35 -16.32
CA PHE A 228 6.60 2.56 -17.12
C PHE A 228 5.28 3.33 -17.13
N TYR A 229 5.37 4.65 -17.08
CA TYR A 229 4.23 5.55 -16.98
C TYR A 229 3.25 5.37 -18.15
N GLY A 230 2.03 4.92 -17.87
CA GLY A 230 0.98 4.68 -18.85
C GLY A 230 1.09 3.40 -19.66
N ASP A 231 2.06 2.53 -19.34
CA ASP A 231 2.37 1.32 -20.12
C ASP A 231 2.31 0.02 -19.29
N GLY A 232 1.71 0.09 -18.10
CA GLY A 232 1.62 -1.06 -17.21
C GLY A 232 2.95 -1.46 -16.61
N PHE A 233 3.18 -2.76 -16.47
CA PHE A 233 4.44 -3.27 -15.94
C PHE A 233 4.92 -4.52 -16.69
N TYR A 234 6.22 -4.79 -16.57
CA TYR A 234 6.94 -5.84 -17.27
C TYR A 234 7.63 -6.76 -16.28
N CYS A 235 7.75 -8.01 -16.67
CA CYS A 235 8.58 -9.02 -16.02
C CYS A 235 9.71 -9.42 -16.97
N TYR A 236 10.94 -9.38 -16.47
CA TYR A 236 12.14 -9.83 -17.17
C TYR A 236 12.84 -10.91 -16.33
N ASP A 237 13.62 -11.77 -16.99
CA ASP A 237 14.57 -12.63 -16.31
C ASP A 237 15.83 -11.84 -15.89
N ARG A 238 16.73 -12.50 -15.14
CA ARG A 238 17.99 -11.89 -14.67
C ARG A 238 18.92 -11.41 -15.78
N THR A 239 18.71 -11.86 -17.04
CA THR A 239 19.52 -11.45 -18.20
C THR A 239 18.96 -10.24 -18.92
N GLY A 240 17.80 -9.73 -18.49
CA GLY A 240 17.10 -8.62 -19.13
C GLY A 240 16.22 -9.05 -20.30
N LYS A 241 16.01 -10.37 -20.51
CA LYS A 241 15.06 -10.86 -21.50
C LYS A 241 13.64 -10.70 -20.98
N MET A 242 12.79 -10.02 -21.76
CA MET A 242 11.38 -9.84 -21.43
C MET A 242 10.65 -11.18 -21.42
N LEU A 243 9.99 -11.50 -20.30
CA LEU A 243 9.15 -12.67 -20.12
C LEU A 243 7.69 -12.33 -20.37
N LYS A 244 7.22 -11.20 -19.83
CA LYS A 244 5.81 -10.81 -19.91
C LYS A 244 5.65 -9.30 -19.81
N HIS A 245 4.66 -8.77 -20.50
CA HIS A 245 4.14 -7.41 -20.39
C HIS A 245 2.68 -7.47 -19.95
N TYR A 246 2.35 -6.79 -18.87
CA TYR A 246 1.02 -6.75 -18.26
C TYR A 246 0.43 -5.37 -18.41
N THR A 247 -0.74 -5.30 -19.05
CA THR A 247 -1.55 -4.08 -19.20
C THR A 247 -3.01 -4.38 -18.82
N LYS A 248 -3.81 -3.35 -18.69
CA LYS A 248 -5.25 -3.51 -18.44
C LYS A 248 -5.99 -4.19 -19.60
N GLU A 249 -5.41 -4.15 -20.81
CA GLU A 249 -5.97 -4.73 -22.03
C GLU A 249 -5.69 -6.24 -22.16
N ASN A 250 -4.58 -6.73 -21.57
CA ASN A 250 -4.12 -8.11 -21.75
C ASN A 250 -4.05 -8.91 -20.44
N SER A 251 -4.37 -8.32 -19.31
CA SER A 251 -4.28 -8.94 -17.99
C SER A 251 -5.40 -8.49 -17.04
N GLY A 252 -5.33 -8.91 -15.78
CA GLY A 252 -6.24 -8.44 -14.73
C GLY A 252 -5.88 -7.08 -14.13
N LEU A 253 -4.80 -6.43 -14.60
CA LEU A 253 -4.41 -5.10 -14.16
C LEU A 253 -5.54 -4.10 -14.47
N LYS A 254 -5.84 -3.21 -13.52
CA LYS A 254 -6.97 -2.26 -13.67
C LYS A 254 -6.57 -0.91 -14.21
N ASN A 255 -5.26 -0.58 -14.19
CA ASN A 255 -4.74 0.70 -14.70
C ASN A 255 -3.29 0.56 -15.17
N ASN A 256 -2.97 1.11 -16.33
CA ASN A 256 -1.61 1.12 -16.88
C ASN A 256 -0.67 2.15 -16.23
N TYR A 257 -1.20 3.08 -15.42
CA TYR A 257 -0.40 4.05 -14.67
C TYR A 257 0.08 3.46 -13.36
N VAL A 258 1.03 2.53 -13.42
CA VAL A 258 1.71 1.96 -12.25
C VAL A 258 2.83 2.90 -11.84
N LEU A 259 2.77 3.43 -10.62
CA LEU A 259 3.68 4.46 -10.11
C LEU A 259 4.79 3.89 -9.21
N ASP A 260 4.47 2.87 -8.42
CA ASP A 260 5.45 2.18 -7.57
C ASP A 260 5.06 0.71 -7.36
N MET A 261 6.03 -0.10 -6.90
CA MET A 261 5.87 -1.53 -6.64
C MET A 261 6.59 -1.93 -5.36
N ALA A 262 5.99 -2.85 -4.61
CA ALA A 262 6.61 -3.50 -3.46
C ALA A 262 6.19 -4.97 -3.39
N GLU A 263 7.07 -5.83 -2.89
CA GLU A 263 6.69 -7.21 -2.54
C GLU A 263 6.23 -7.27 -1.09
N TYR A 264 5.03 -7.83 -0.90
CA TYR A 264 4.48 -8.05 0.43
C TYR A 264 3.61 -9.32 0.43
N ASN A 265 3.85 -10.20 1.39
CA ASN A 265 3.16 -11.49 1.54
C ASN A 265 3.11 -12.34 0.25
N GLY A 266 4.24 -12.39 -0.48
CA GLY A 266 4.39 -13.18 -1.70
C GLY A 266 3.65 -12.67 -2.94
N ASN A 267 3.10 -11.46 -2.86
CA ASN A 267 2.47 -10.75 -3.96
C ASN A 267 3.28 -9.49 -4.32
N ILE A 268 3.24 -9.10 -5.58
CA ILE A 268 3.71 -7.79 -6.03
C ILE A 268 2.55 -6.80 -5.94
N TRP A 269 2.67 -5.86 -5.04
CA TRP A 269 1.71 -4.77 -4.84
C TRP A 269 2.06 -3.64 -5.80
N LEU A 270 1.08 -3.16 -6.54
CA LEU A 270 1.23 -2.16 -7.60
C LEU A 270 0.43 -0.92 -7.22
N ALA A 271 1.12 0.16 -6.86
CA ALA A 271 0.51 1.47 -6.65
C ALA A 271 0.07 2.05 -7.99
N THR A 272 -1.19 2.45 -8.13
CA THR A 272 -1.71 3.00 -9.39
C THR A 272 -2.32 4.39 -9.23
N ASP A 273 -2.26 5.18 -10.30
CA ASP A 273 -2.91 6.49 -10.34
C ASP A 273 -4.40 6.34 -10.70
N GLY A 274 -5.25 6.36 -9.68
CA GLY A 274 -6.71 6.36 -9.82
C GLY A 274 -7.41 5.00 -9.73
N SER A 275 -6.67 3.86 -9.62
CA SER A 275 -7.28 2.53 -9.46
C SER A 275 -6.86 1.82 -8.17
N GLY A 276 -6.41 2.58 -7.16
CA GLY A 276 -5.99 2.02 -5.89
C GLY A 276 -4.71 1.19 -6.00
N ILE A 277 -4.68 0.08 -5.30
CA ILE A 277 -3.58 -0.87 -5.30
C ILE A 277 -4.02 -2.15 -6.01
N ASN A 278 -3.26 -2.59 -7.00
CA ASN A 278 -3.45 -3.89 -7.63
C ASN A 278 -2.45 -4.88 -7.04
N LEU A 279 -2.90 -6.07 -6.70
CA LEU A 279 -2.08 -7.14 -6.19
C LEU A 279 -1.88 -8.17 -7.30
N PHE A 280 -0.65 -8.40 -7.67
CA PHE A 280 -0.27 -9.43 -8.64
C PHE A 280 0.34 -10.62 -7.90
N THR A 281 -0.20 -11.81 -8.11
CA THR A 281 0.31 -13.05 -7.56
C THR A 281 1.18 -13.76 -8.60
N PRO A 282 2.54 -13.72 -8.47
CA PRO A 282 3.44 -14.26 -9.50
C PRO A 282 3.24 -15.75 -9.78
N ARG A 283 2.86 -16.56 -8.77
CA ARG A 283 2.68 -18.01 -8.88
C ARG A 283 1.49 -18.41 -9.75
N THR A 284 0.41 -17.62 -9.74
CA THR A 284 -0.84 -17.94 -10.45
C THR A 284 -1.13 -16.97 -11.59
N PHE A 285 -0.34 -15.89 -11.72
CA PHE A 285 -0.56 -14.78 -12.66
C PHE A 285 -1.92 -14.08 -12.49
N GLN A 286 -2.50 -14.19 -11.30
CA GLN A 286 -3.80 -13.58 -10.99
C GLN A 286 -3.61 -12.18 -10.43
N PHE A 287 -4.66 -11.36 -10.62
CA PHE A 287 -4.75 -10.02 -10.08
C PHE A 287 -5.96 -9.90 -9.16
N SER A 288 -5.76 -9.19 -8.06
CA SER A 288 -6.84 -8.65 -7.22
C SER A 288 -6.63 -7.16 -7.02
N GLN A 289 -7.62 -6.46 -6.47
CA GLN A 289 -7.59 -5.01 -6.35
C GLN A 289 -8.11 -4.57 -4.99
N LEU A 290 -7.40 -3.60 -4.39
CA LEU A 290 -7.89 -2.80 -3.28
C LEU A 290 -8.19 -1.40 -3.84
N GLN A 291 -9.42 -0.92 -3.60
CA GLN A 291 -9.86 0.38 -4.09
C GLN A 291 -10.65 1.14 -3.02
N HIS A 292 -10.72 2.44 -3.19
CA HIS A 292 -11.63 3.27 -2.39
C HIS A 292 -13.07 3.05 -2.84
N ILE A 293 -13.92 2.72 -1.88
CA ILE A 293 -15.36 2.59 -2.06
C ILE A 293 -16.02 3.64 -1.18
N VAL A 294 -16.75 4.55 -1.80
CA VAL A 294 -17.43 5.64 -1.07
C VAL A 294 -18.41 5.03 -0.05
N GLY A 295 -18.22 5.43 1.22
CA GLY A 295 -19.03 4.94 2.33
C GLY A 295 -18.59 3.60 2.92
N ASP A 296 -17.60 2.94 2.34
CA ASP A 296 -16.94 1.79 2.96
C ASP A 296 -15.64 2.22 3.63
N TYR A 297 -15.69 2.37 4.94
CA TYR A 297 -14.54 2.79 5.76
C TYR A 297 -13.48 1.70 5.95
N SER A 298 -13.77 0.47 5.53
CA SER A 298 -12.80 -0.63 5.46
C SER A 298 -12.05 -0.68 4.13
N SER A 299 -12.47 0.14 3.17
CA SER A 299 -11.82 0.26 1.87
C SER A 299 -10.61 1.23 1.90
N LEU A 300 -9.81 1.27 0.83
CA LEU A 300 -8.70 2.23 0.71
C LEU A 300 -9.18 3.66 0.96
N PRO A 301 -8.40 4.51 1.66
CA PRO A 301 -8.74 5.91 1.86
C PRO A 301 -8.89 6.70 0.55
N VAL A 302 -8.07 6.39 -0.47
CA VAL A 302 -8.07 7.05 -1.80
C VAL A 302 -7.59 6.09 -2.89
N ASN A 303 -7.90 6.39 -4.17
CA ASN A 303 -7.51 5.57 -5.32
C ASN A 303 -6.21 5.99 -6.02
N SER A 304 -5.67 7.18 -5.76
CA SER A 304 -4.41 7.62 -6.37
C SER A 304 -3.24 7.39 -5.42
N ILE A 305 -2.55 6.26 -5.60
CA ILE A 305 -1.45 5.79 -4.77
C ILE A 305 -0.14 6.05 -5.51
N THR A 306 0.80 6.73 -4.85
CA THR A 306 2.06 7.19 -5.48
C THR A 306 3.27 6.38 -5.10
N LEU A 307 3.27 5.77 -3.92
CA LEU A 307 4.38 4.98 -3.42
C LEU A 307 3.91 3.87 -2.49
N LEU A 308 4.71 2.82 -2.40
CA LEU A 308 4.59 1.72 -1.45
C LEU A 308 5.92 1.57 -0.72
N TYR A 309 5.86 1.40 0.59
CA TYR A 309 7.03 1.22 1.43
C TYR A 309 6.79 0.09 2.43
N LYS A 310 7.63 -0.94 2.36
CA LYS A 310 7.68 -2.02 3.34
C LYS A 310 8.77 -1.68 4.35
N ASP A 311 8.39 -1.52 5.61
CA ASP A 311 9.33 -1.18 6.67
C ASP A 311 10.07 -2.40 7.24
N MET A 312 11.07 -2.15 8.08
CA MET A 312 11.88 -3.19 8.72
C MET A 312 11.10 -4.05 9.74
N LYS A 313 9.89 -3.64 10.13
CA LYS A 313 8.97 -4.39 11.01
C LYS A 313 7.92 -5.15 10.22
N ASP A 314 8.10 -5.27 8.90
CA ASP A 314 7.19 -5.96 8.00
C ASP A 314 5.81 -5.30 7.88
N ASN A 315 5.68 -3.99 8.15
CA ASN A 315 4.45 -3.25 7.87
C ASN A 315 4.52 -2.68 6.46
N LEU A 316 3.39 -2.69 5.75
CA LEU A 316 3.25 -2.05 4.46
C LEU A 316 2.61 -0.67 4.62
N TRP A 317 3.24 0.35 4.04
CA TRP A 317 2.78 1.72 3.99
C TRP A 317 2.49 2.13 2.56
N ALA A 318 1.47 2.93 2.38
CA ALA A 318 1.18 3.55 1.11
C ALA A 318 1.12 5.07 1.24
N GLY A 319 1.70 5.76 0.27
CA GLY A 319 1.57 7.19 0.11
C GLY A 319 0.64 7.53 -1.05
N SER A 320 -0.04 8.66 -0.96
CA SER A 320 -1.04 9.08 -1.93
C SER A 320 -0.91 10.53 -2.34
N VAL A 321 -1.63 10.94 -3.39
CA VAL A 321 -1.61 12.32 -3.89
C VAL A 321 -2.31 13.29 -2.94
N ARG A 322 -3.41 12.89 -2.30
CA ARG A 322 -4.28 13.79 -1.50
C ARG A 322 -4.69 13.22 -0.15
N GLY A 323 -4.41 11.96 0.12
CA GLY A 323 -4.81 11.28 1.35
C GLY A 323 -3.70 11.16 2.40
N GLY A 324 -2.53 11.77 2.19
CA GLY A 324 -1.38 11.56 3.08
C GLY A 324 -0.77 10.19 2.89
N ILE A 325 -0.44 9.55 4.00
CA ILE A 325 0.01 8.16 4.05
C ILE A 325 -0.96 7.30 4.84
N PHE A 326 -0.91 6.00 4.64
CA PHE A 326 -1.62 5.05 5.48
C PHE A 326 -0.87 3.73 5.60
N SER A 327 -0.98 3.11 6.78
CA SER A 327 -0.53 1.74 6.98
C SER A 327 -1.58 0.77 6.48
N ILE A 328 -1.12 -0.37 5.94
CA ILE A 328 -1.97 -1.46 5.45
C ILE A 328 -1.66 -2.68 6.31
N LYS A 329 -2.67 -3.21 6.98
CA LYS A 329 -2.55 -4.41 7.81
C LYS A 329 -3.60 -5.43 7.44
N GLU A 330 -3.20 -6.69 7.33
CA GLU A 330 -4.15 -7.78 7.25
C GLU A 330 -4.97 -7.87 8.52
N THR A 331 -6.26 -8.13 8.36
CA THR A 331 -7.19 -8.29 9.47
C THR A 331 -8.22 -9.36 9.15
N TYR A 332 -8.63 -10.09 10.17
CA TYR A 332 -9.78 -11.00 10.10
C TYR A 332 -11.07 -10.32 10.60
N ILE A 333 -10.98 -9.05 11.01
CA ILE A 333 -12.11 -8.26 11.47
C ILE A 333 -12.63 -7.43 10.29
N LYS A 334 -13.91 -7.60 9.98
CA LYS A 334 -14.63 -6.74 9.05
C LYS A 334 -15.55 -5.81 9.83
N THR A 335 -15.45 -4.52 9.58
CA THR A 335 -16.24 -3.50 10.26
C THR A 335 -17.34 -3.01 9.34
N TYR A 336 -18.57 -3.07 9.82
CA TYR A 336 -19.74 -2.49 9.17
C TYR A 336 -20.18 -1.23 9.89
N LYS A 337 -20.55 -0.22 9.14
CA LYS A 337 -21.06 1.06 9.65
C LYS A 337 -22.45 1.33 9.08
N GLU A 338 -23.01 2.45 9.47
CA GLU A 338 -24.29 2.93 8.97
C GLU A 338 -24.24 3.17 7.46
N ALA A 339 -25.32 2.79 6.77
CA ALA A 339 -25.51 3.03 5.35
C ALA A 339 -25.67 4.53 5.09
N ILE A 340 -25.03 5.01 4.02
CA ILE A 340 -25.12 6.41 3.57
C ILE A 340 -25.67 6.50 2.15
N LEU A 341 -26.03 7.70 1.69
CA LEU A 341 -26.66 7.94 0.38
C LEU A 341 -25.97 7.27 -0.81
N ASN A 342 -24.64 7.14 -0.78
CA ASN A 342 -23.86 6.55 -1.87
C ASN A 342 -23.40 5.11 -1.61
N ASN A 343 -23.68 4.57 -0.42
CA ASN A 343 -23.44 3.19 -0.06
C ASN A 343 -24.57 2.71 0.85
N THR A 344 -25.53 2.01 0.28
CA THR A 344 -26.69 1.47 1.00
C THR A 344 -26.40 0.13 1.68
N ASN A 345 -25.18 -0.41 1.51
CA ASN A 345 -24.80 -1.70 2.09
C ASN A 345 -24.12 -1.49 3.46
N GLY A 346 -24.89 -1.26 4.47
CA GLY A 346 -24.48 -1.06 5.86
C GLY A 346 -25.65 -1.21 6.81
N LEU A 347 -25.45 -0.86 8.06
CA LEU A 347 -26.49 -0.83 9.08
C LEU A 347 -27.46 0.34 8.88
N SER A 348 -28.67 0.23 9.36
CA SER A 348 -29.62 1.36 9.41
C SER A 348 -29.27 2.39 10.48
N GLU A 349 -28.46 2.00 11.47
CA GLU A 349 -27.94 2.81 12.58
C GLU A 349 -26.69 2.10 13.13
N GLN A 350 -25.65 2.84 13.47
CA GLN A 350 -24.36 2.27 13.90
C GLN A 350 -24.38 1.62 15.30
N SER A 351 -25.32 2.02 16.15
CA SER A 351 -25.42 1.50 17.53
C SER A 351 -26.18 0.19 17.54
N VAL A 352 -25.46 -0.94 17.54
CA VAL A 352 -26.01 -2.29 17.61
C VAL A 352 -26.32 -2.64 19.08
N ILE A 353 -27.56 -3.09 19.35
CA ILE A 353 -28.01 -3.47 20.69
C ILE A 353 -28.24 -4.98 20.83
N SER A 354 -28.79 -5.62 19.80
CA SER A 354 -29.09 -7.05 19.84
C SER A 354 -28.73 -7.77 18.57
N LEU A 355 -28.40 -9.06 18.69
CA LEU A 355 -28.04 -9.93 17.58
C LEU A 355 -28.75 -11.28 17.75
N TYR A 356 -29.18 -11.84 16.63
CA TYR A 356 -29.67 -13.21 16.54
C TYR A 356 -29.20 -13.84 15.23
N GLU A 357 -28.51 -14.98 15.31
CA GLU A 357 -28.02 -15.73 14.15
C GLU A 357 -28.97 -16.89 13.81
N GLU A 358 -29.38 -16.97 12.54
CA GLU A 358 -30.17 -18.09 12.02
C GLU A 358 -29.27 -19.31 11.73
N LYS A 359 -29.89 -20.48 11.60
CA LYS A 359 -29.19 -21.74 11.27
C LYS A 359 -28.45 -21.73 9.93
N ASP A 360 -28.89 -20.87 9.00
CA ASP A 360 -28.27 -20.67 7.68
C ASP A 360 -27.12 -19.64 7.71
N GLY A 361 -26.78 -19.09 8.89
CA GLY A 361 -25.72 -18.13 9.11
C GLY A 361 -26.11 -16.67 8.89
N LYS A 362 -27.36 -16.38 8.51
CA LYS A 362 -27.85 -14.99 8.47
C LYS A 362 -27.99 -14.40 9.85
N VAL A 363 -27.72 -13.11 9.99
CA VAL A 363 -27.72 -12.43 11.27
C VAL A 363 -28.75 -11.32 11.29
N TRP A 364 -29.70 -11.41 12.22
CA TRP A 364 -30.63 -10.33 12.54
C TRP A 364 -30.01 -9.40 13.55
N ILE A 365 -30.07 -8.11 13.27
CA ILE A 365 -29.36 -7.07 14.01
C ILE A 365 -30.35 -6.02 14.45
N GLY A 366 -30.48 -5.85 15.76
CA GLY A 366 -31.31 -4.79 16.35
C GLY A 366 -30.46 -3.58 16.71
N THR A 367 -30.94 -2.40 16.35
CA THR A 367 -30.18 -1.14 16.50
C THR A 367 -30.91 -0.15 17.41
N ASP A 368 -30.21 0.93 17.81
CA ASP A 368 -30.73 2.03 18.63
C ASP A 368 -31.41 3.08 17.75
N GLY A 369 -32.66 2.83 17.38
CA GLY A 369 -33.45 3.75 16.58
C GLY A 369 -33.53 3.45 15.08
N GLY A 370 -32.63 2.63 14.53
CA GLY A 370 -32.63 2.25 13.12
C GLY A 370 -33.48 1.02 12.79
N GLY A 371 -34.13 0.38 13.79
CA GLY A 371 -34.95 -0.80 13.60
C GLY A 371 -34.17 -2.10 13.51
N ILE A 372 -34.69 -3.07 12.75
CA ILE A 372 -34.07 -4.37 12.53
C ILE A 372 -33.35 -4.38 11.16
N ASN A 373 -32.20 -5.02 11.12
CA ASN A 373 -31.44 -5.32 9.91
C ASN A 373 -31.26 -6.82 9.79
N LEU A 374 -31.24 -7.35 8.58
CA LEU A 374 -30.81 -8.70 8.25
C LEU A 374 -29.51 -8.61 7.47
N TYR A 375 -28.46 -9.22 7.98
CA TYR A 375 -27.20 -9.39 7.29
C TYR A 375 -27.09 -10.80 6.72
N ASP A 376 -26.78 -10.90 5.43
CA ASP A 376 -26.50 -12.16 4.74
C ASP A 376 -24.98 -12.26 4.46
N PRO A 377 -24.23 -13.09 5.19
CA PRO A 377 -22.79 -13.24 5.00
C PRO A 377 -22.41 -13.86 3.65
N SER A 378 -23.31 -14.61 2.99
CA SER A 378 -23.02 -15.24 1.69
C SER A 378 -22.98 -14.23 0.55
N THR A 379 -23.74 -13.15 0.66
CA THR A 379 -23.83 -12.06 -0.32
C THR A 379 -23.19 -10.78 0.16
N ASP A 380 -22.81 -10.71 1.43
CA ASP A 380 -22.28 -9.53 2.12
C ASP A 380 -23.21 -8.33 2.03
N LYS A 381 -24.52 -8.55 2.26
CA LYS A 381 -25.56 -7.52 2.11
C LYS A 381 -26.43 -7.37 3.33
N PHE A 382 -26.91 -6.13 3.52
CA PHE A 382 -27.89 -5.77 4.53
C PHE A 382 -29.24 -5.50 3.92
N ILE A 383 -30.30 -5.90 4.63
CA ILE A 383 -31.70 -5.55 4.36
C ILE A 383 -32.23 -4.85 5.60
N HIS A 384 -32.86 -3.69 5.43
CA HIS A 384 -33.41 -2.88 6.52
C HIS A 384 -34.93 -3.02 6.60
N PHE A 385 -35.47 -3.05 7.82
CA PHE A 385 -36.92 -3.15 8.09
C PHE A 385 -37.41 -1.92 8.85
N PRO A 386 -37.98 -0.94 8.15
CA PRO A 386 -38.22 0.42 8.69
C PRO A 386 -39.37 0.50 9.74
N SER A 387 -40.22 -0.51 9.86
CA SER A 387 -41.38 -0.45 10.77
C SER A 387 -41.01 -0.32 12.26
N THR A 388 -39.77 -0.58 12.62
CA THR A 388 -39.26 -0.43 14.00
C THR A 388 -38.44 0.84 14.19
N TYR A 389 -38.30 1.70 13.19
CA TYR A 389 -37.52 2.93 13.28
C TYR A 389 -38.02 3.84 14.40
N GLY A 390 -37.07 4.47 15.06
CA GLY A 390 -37.33 5.40 16.16
C GLY A 390 -37.44 4.74 17.53
N ASP A 391 -37.23 3.43 17.65
CA ASP A 391 -37.16 2.75 18.93
C ASP A 391 -35.98 1.77 19.01
N LYS A 392 -35.49 1.50 20.22
CA LYS A 392 -34.40 0.57 20.47
C LYS A 392 -34.88 -0.87 20.37
N VAL A 393 -34.23 -1.66 19.55
CA VAL A 393 -34.47 -3.11 19.42
C VAL A 393 -33.63 -3.85 20.46
N VAL A 394 -34.22 -4.06 21.64
CA VAL A 394 -33.52 -4.57 22.82
C VAL A 394 -33.17 -6.05 22.70
N SER A 395 -34.06 -6.83 22.07
CA SER A 395 -33.87 -8.26 21.93
C SER A 395 -34.56 -8.81 20.69
N ILE A 396 -33.94 -9.82 20.08
CA ILE A 396 -34.47 -10.60 18.96
C ILE A 396 -34.32 -12.08 19.30
N ALA A 397 -35.41 -12.85 19.14
CA ALA A 397 -35.39 -14.29 19.35
C ALA A 397 -36.23 -15.00 18.31
N GLU A 398 -35.87 -16.20 17.89
CA GLU A 398 -36.69 -17.03 16.99
C GLU A 398 -37.86 -17.64 17.75
N VAL A 399 -39.04 -17.56 17.15
CA VAL A 399 -40.26 -18.25 17.61
C VAL A 399 -40.54 -19.44 16.73
N SER A 400 -40.34 -19.27 15.43
CA SER A 400 -40.51 -20.29 14.41
C SER A 400 -39.63 -20.00 13.20
N GLU A 401 -39.57 -20.92 12.23
CA GLU A 401 -38.83 -20.70 10.98
C GLU A 401 -39.28 -19.41 10.23
N THR A 402 -40.47 -18.94 10.47
CA THR A 402 -41.07 -17.78 9.80
C THR A 402 -41.23 -16.56 10.69
N GLU A 403 -40.99 -16.65 12.00
CA GLU A 403 -41.31 -15.57 12.93
C GLU A 403 -40.23 -15.33 13.98
N LEU A 404 -39.98 -14.05 14.23
CA LEU A 404 -39.12 -13.55 15.31
C LEU A 404 -39.95 -12.83 16.36
N MET A 405 -39.60 -13.02 17.62
CA MET A 405 -40.00 -12.15 18.71
C MET A 405 -39.05 -10.99 18.83
N VAL A 406 -39.56 -9.78 18.79
CA VAL A 406 -38.78 -8.54 18.82
C VAL A 406 -39.27 -7.69 19.98
N SER A 407 -38.35 -7.35 20.90
CA SER A 407 -38.63 -6.47 22.02
C SER A 407 -38.12 -5.06 21.71
N LEU A 408 -39.05 -4.09 21.80
CA LEU A 408 -38.78 -2.66 21.63
C LEU A 408 -38.84 -1.95 22.97
N TYR A 409 -37.90 -1.03 23.23
CA TYR A 409 -37.70 -0.39 24.54
C TYR A 409 -38.97 0.32 25.04
N THR A 410 -39.63 1.11 24.17
CA THR A 410 -40.81 1.91 24.57
C THR A 410 -42.14 1.37 24.08
N LYS A 411 -42.14 0.36 23.19
CA LYS A 411 -43.35 -0.11 22.51
C LYS A 411 -43.78 -1.55 22.86
N GLY A 412 -42.95 -2.26 23.66
CA GLY A 412 -43.27 -3.62 24.10
C GLY A 412 -42.75 -4.72 23.19
N ILE A 413 -43.48 -5.81 23.10
CA ILE A 413 -43.06 -7.03 22.38
C ILE A 413 -43.90 -7.23 21.13
N PHE A 414 -43.21 -7.55 20.03
CA PHE A 414 -43.83 -7.77 18.71
C PHE A 414 -43.41 -9.14 18.15
N LEU A 415 -44.29 -9.73 17.37
CA LEU A 415 -44.03 -10.85 16.47
C LEU A 415 -43.76 -10.28 15.08
N PHE A 416 -42.56 -10.54 14.55
CA PHE A 416 -42.17 -10.13 13.21
C PHE A 416 -42.18 -11.33 12.27
N ASN A 417 -42.95 -11.25 11.20
CA ASN A 417 -43.01 -12.29 10.20
C ASN A 417 -41.92 -12.06 9.13
N LYS A 418 -41.00 -13.00 9.02
CA LYS A 418 -39.83 -12.93 8.12
C LYS A 418 -40.19 -12.88 6.63
N LYS A 419 -41.35 -13.47 6.23
CA LYS A 419 -41.80 -13.53 4.83
C LYS A 419 -42.61 -12.30 4.41
N THR A 420 -43.48 -11.85 5.28
CA THR A 420 -44.39 -10.74 4.96
C THR A 420 -43.85 -9.39 5.42
N HIS A 421 -42.80 -9.41 6.23
CA HIS A 421 -42.15 -8.24 6.87
C HIS A 421 -43.13 -7.41 7.73
N LYS A 422 -44.14 -8.05 8.28
CA LYS A 422 -45.19 -7.40 9.11
C LYS A 422 -44.94 -7.66 10.58
N TYR A 423 -45.28 -6.68 11.40
CA TYR A 423 -45.21 -6.73 12.85
C TYR A 423 -46.63 -6.90 13.42
N LEU A 424 -46.75 -7.80 14.38
CA LEU A 424 -47.96 -7.99 15.20
C LEU A 424 -47.58 -7.65 16.67
N SER A 425 -48.23 -6.67 17.26
CA SER A 425 -48.03 -6.35 18.68
C SER A 425 -48.59 -7.47 19.54
N LEU A 426 -47.77 -7.97 20.48
CA LEU A 426 -48.20 -8.96 21.47
C LEU A 426 -48.47 -8.30 22.81
N ILE A 427 -47.64 -7.36 23.24
CA ILE A 427 -47.72 -6.61 24.49
C ILE A 427 -47.35 -5.16 24.19
N GLN A 428 -48.26 -4.24 24.48
CA GLN A 428 -47.97 -2.80 24.52
C GLN A 428 -47.69 -2.40 25.96
N ILE A 429 -46.59 -1.65 26.17
CA ILE A 429 -46.20 -1.08 27.47
C ILE A 429 -46.69 0.36 27.54
#